data_01229d667d906abcc82744c230b68c96
#
_entry.id   01229d667d906abcc82744c230b68c96
#
_cell.length_a   1.000
_cell.length_b   1.000
_cell.length_c   1.000
_cell.angle_alpha   90.00
_cell.angle_beta   90.00
_cell.angle_gamma   90.00
#
_symmetry.space_group_name_H-M   'P 1'
#
loop_
_entity.id
_entity.type
_entity.pdbx_description
1 polymer ?
#
loop_
_entity_poly.entity_id
_entity_poly.type
_entity_poly.pdbx_seq_one_letter_code
_entity_poly.pdbx_strand_id
1 'polypeptide(L)'
;MKTVTLDIAKTGIGIPADMKAKAQQANALLHSGEGEGNDFLGWVHLPSSISEADLGAIEAEAAKLRARADVVVCIGIGGSYLGAKAVLEALSDPFKLLHKEQTQPTVLFAGQNISEDYIHELLDALKEHSFAAIVISKSGTTTEPAIAFRLIKAELERRYGKQEAAQRIVAVTDKARGALKTLATQEGYPTFVIPDDVGGRFSVLTPVGLLPLAVAGADIRALVAGAQEMERATDRSVPFEENPAAVYAAVRNLLYAGGKKIEILGSYEPKLQYINEWWKQLYGESEGKQGKGIFPASVTLTADLHSMGQDRKSTRLNSSHITRSRMPSSA
;
A
#
# COMPACT_ATOMS: atom_id res chain seq x y z
N MET A 1 -7.46 -22.39 1.06
CA MET A 1 -6.72 -21.38 0.24
C MET A 1 -5.27 -21.80 0.07
N LYS A 2 -4.58 -21.37 -1.02
CA LYS A 2 -3.14 -21.55 -1.08
C LYS A 2 -2.50 -20.50 -0.17
N THR A 3 -1.91 -20.92 0.92
CA THR A 3 -1.18 -20.06 1.85
C THR A 3 0.11 -19.55 1.21
N VAL A 4 0.57 -18.38 1.62
CA VAL A 4 1.90 -17.87 1.27
C VAL A 4 2.93 -18.79 1.92
N THR A 5 3.88 -19.27 1.13
CA THR A 5 4.99 -20.11 1.62
C THR A 5 6.31 -19.38 1.48
N LEU A 6 7.19 -19.54 2.47
CA LEU A 6 8.54 -19.00 2.45
C LEU A 6 9.54 -20.11 2.17
N ASP A 7 10.27 -19.99 1.05
CA ASP A 7 11.39 -20.88 0.72
C ASP A 7 12.72 -20.12 0.85
N ILE A 8 13.56 -20.55 1.76
CA ILE A 8 14.89 -19.99 2.02
C ILE A 8 16.03 -20.85 1.47
N ALA A 9 15.74 -21.96 0.81
CA ALA A 9 16.76 -22.93 0.38
C ALA A 9 17.85 -22.29 -0.52
N LYS A 10 17.46 -21.33 -1.35
CA LYS A 10 18.39 -20.61 -2.24
C LYS A 10 19.31 -19.62 -1.54
N THR A 11 19.06 -19.29 -0.27
CA THR A 11 19.92 -18.38 0.48
C THR A 11 21.24 -19.03 0.89
N GLY A 12 21.28 -20.35 1.01
CA GLY A 12 22.42 -21.11 1.54
C GLY A 12 22.70 -20.84 3.02
N ILE A 13 21.76 -20.20 3.75
CA ILE A 13 21.94 -19.78 5.15
C ILE A 13 21.33 -20.83 6.09
N GLY A 14 22.17 -21.34 7.00
CA GLY A 14 21.68 -22.02 8.19
C GLY A 14 21.37 -21.00 9.29
N ILE A 15 20.23 -21.12 9.96
CA ILE A 15 19.83 -20.22 11.03
C ILE A 15 20.31 -20.80 12.37
N PRO A 16 21.31 -20.18 13.04
CA PRO A 16 21.82 -20.67 14.30
C PRO A 16 20.83 -20.46 15.46
N ALA A 17 20.99 -21.22 16.54
CA ALA A 17 20.04 -21.23 17.67
C ALA A 17 19.90 -19.84 18.35
N ASP A 18 20.99 -19.11 18.46
CA ASP A 18 20.95 -17.76 19.05
C ASP A 18 20.15 -16.76 18.19
N MET A 19 20.18 -16.90 16.86
CA MET A 19 19.36 -16.07 15.96
C MET A 19 17.88 -16.45 16.05
N LYS A 20 17.55 -17.75 16.16
CA LYS A 20 16.18 -18.19 16.42
C LYS A 20 15.63 -17.58 17.71
N ALA A 21 16.43 -17.67 18.80
CA ALA A 21 16.05 -17.08 20.08
C ALA A 21 15.84 -15.56 19.99
N LYS A 22 16.71 -14.83 19.29
CA LYS A 22 16.56 -13.39 19.05
C LYS A 22 15.28 -13.05 18.28
N ALA A 23 14.97 -13.82 17.24
CA ALA A 23 13.75 -13.62 16.45
C ALA A 23 12.48 -13.87 17.28
N GLN A 24 12.47 -14.90 18.11
CA GLN A 24 11.36 -15.19 19.01
C GLN A 24 11.21 -14.11 20.09
N GLN A 25 12.33 -13.62 20.65
CA GLN A 25 12.32 -12.52 21.60
C GLN A 25 11.78 -11.23 20.99
N ALA A 26 12.19 -10.90 19.76
CA ALA A 26 11.69 -9.74 19.03
C ALA A 26 10.18 -9.85 18.74
N ASN A 27 9.72 -11.03 18.36
CA ASN A 27 8.29 -11.30 18.16
C ASN A 27 7.50 -11.15 19.47
N ALA A 28 8.02 -11.69 20.58
CA ALA A 28 7.41 -11.54 21.90
C ALA A 28 7.33 -10.06 22.32
N LEU A 29 8.41 -9.29 22.10
CA LEU A 29 8.44 -7.85 22.40
C LEU A 29 7.43 -7.06 21.58
N LEU A 30 7.28 -7.39 20.29
CA LEU A 30 6.26 -6.77 19.42
C LEU A 30 4.85 -6.97 19.98
N HIS A 31 4.53 -8.20 20.37
CA HIS A 31 3.20 -8.54 20.88
C HIS A 31 2.95 -8.09 22.32
N SER A 32 3.99 -7.87 23.14
CA SER A 32 3.83 -7.31 24.50
C SER A 32 3.56 -5.81 24.49
N GLY A 33 3.96 -5.10 23.42
CA GLY A 33 3.83 -3.66 23.34
C GLY A 33 4.75 -2.88 24.27
N GLU A 34 5.82 -3.49 24.79
CA GLU A 34 6.73 -2.87 25.77
C GLU A 34 7.94 -2.16 25.13
N GLY A 35 8.10 -2.26 23.80
CA GLY A 35 9.21 -1.66 23.08
C GLY A 35 8.99 -0.18 22.73
N GLU A 36 10.06 0.48 22.27
CA GLU A 36 9.99 1.83 21.72
C GLU A 36 9.08 1.85 20.47
N GLY A 37 8.23 2.85 20.35
CA GLY A 37 7.27 2.99 19.23
C GLY A 37 5.98 2.20 19.43
N ASN A 38 5.70 1.76 20.65
CA ASN A 38 4.48 1.02 21.02
C ASN A 38 3.18 1.81 20.78
N ASP A 39 3.25 3.13 20.64
CA ASP A 39 2.11 3.99 20.27
C ASP A 39 1.53 3.66 18.89
N PHE A 40 2.26 2.92 18.04
CA PHE A 40 1.89 2.62 16.66
C PHE A 40 1.83 1.11 16.37
N LEU A 41 1.37 0.31 17.31
CA LEU A 41 1.23 -1.15 17.17
C LEU A 41 -0.19 -1.62 16.85
N GLY A 42 -1.14 -0.71 16.60
CA GLY A 42 -2.51 -1.05 16.24
C GLY A 42 -2.64 -1.95 15.00
N TRP A 43 -1.62 -2.00 14.16
CA TRP A 43 -1.59 -2.87 13.00
C TRP A 43 -1.38 -4.37 13.33
N VAL A 44 -0.81 -4.70 14.49
CA VAL A 44 -0.43 -6.09 14.86
C VAL A 44 -1.66 -7.00 14.93
N HIS A 45 -2.76 -6.50 15.50
CA HIS A 45 -4.03 -7.22 15.63
C HIS A 45 -5.16 -6.56 14.83
N LEU A 46 -4.81 -5.68 13.87
CA LEU A 46 -5.80 -5.01 13.03
C LEU A 46 -6.72 -5.98 12.30
N PRO A 47 -6.24 -7.06 11.65
CA PRO A 47 -7.11 -7.94 10.89
C PRO A 47 -8.22 -8.57 11.74
N SER A 48 -7.90 -9.02 12.96
CA SER A 48 -8.88 -9.62 13.88
C SER A 48 -9.77 -8.60 14.61
N SER A 49 -9.39 -7.32 14.63
CA SER A 49 -10.16 -6.25 15.29
C SER A 49 -11.22 -5.62 14.39
N ILE A 50 -11.17 -5.85 13.07
CA ILE A 50 -12.16 -5.31 12.13
C ILE A 50 -13.50 -6.01 12.33
N SER A 51 -14.51 -5.25 12.71
CA SER A 51 -15.84 -5.78 12.94
C SER A 51 -16.67 -5.91 11.66
N GLU A 52 -17.67 -6.79 11.69
CA GLU A 52 -18.68 -6.90 10.63
C GLU A 52 -19.44 -5.58 10.40
N ALA A 53 -19.63 -4.79 11.46
CA ALA A 53 -20.26 -3.49 11.37
C ALA A 53 -19.38 -2.48 10.59
N ASP A 54 -18.06 -2.51 10.82
CA ASP A 54 -17.11 -1.65 10.09
C ASP A 54 -17.10 -2.00 8.59
N LEU A 55 -17.01 -3.29 8.26
CA LEU A 55 -17.07 -3.74 6.87
C LEU A 55 -18.39 -3.38 6.20
N GLY A 56 -19.51 -3.59 6.89
CA GLY A 56 -20.82 -3.22 6.39
C GLY A 56 -20.99 -1.71 6.16
N ALA A 57 -20.43 -0.88 7.02
CA ALA A 57 -20.43 0.59 6.84
C ALA A 57 -19.61 1.02 5.61
N ILE A 58 -18.44 0.42 5.41
CA ILE A 58 -17.58 0.67 4.24
C ILE A 58 -18.29 0.24 2.96
N GLU A 59 -18.87 -0.96 2.93
CA GLU A 59 -19.60 -1.50 1.78
C GLU A 59 -20.82 -0.63 1.42
N ALA A 60 -21.56 -0.18 2.43
CA ALA A 60 -22.72 0.69 2.24
C ALA A 60 -22.32 2.04 1.62
N GLU A 61 -21.23 2.65 2.09
CA GLU A 61 -20.75 3.91 1.53
C GLU A 61 -20.16 3.72 0.13
N ALA A 62 -19.41 2.64 -0.09
CA ALA A 62 -18.93 2.27 -1.43
C ALA A 62 -20.08 2.08 -2.41
N ALA A 63 -21.19 1.48 -2.01
CA ALA A 63 -22.38 1.33 -2.84
C ALA A 63 -23.00 2.67 -3.24
N LYS A 64 -23.04 3.65 -2.32
CA LYS A 64 -23.52 5.01 -2.63
C LYS A 64 -22.62 5.70 -3.66
N LEU A 65 -21.29 5.58 -3.50
CA LEU A 65 -20.36 6.15 -4.47
C LEU A 65 -20.50 5.50 -5.85
N ARG A 66 -20.61 4.16 -5.90
CA ARG A 66 -20.84 3.42 -7.15
C ARG A 66 -22.13 3.82 -7.87
N ALA A 67 -23.18 4.10 -7.12
CA ALA A 67 -24.46 4.53 -7.69
C ALA A 67 -24.41 5.94 -8.30
N ARG A 68 -23.39 6.75 -7.95
CA ARG A 68 -23.30 8.17 -8.32
C ARG A 68 -22.20 8.49 -9.32
N ALA A 69 -21.23 7.60 -9.52
CA ALA A 69 -20.03 7.95 -10.26
C ALA A 69 -19.48 6.79 -11.07
N ASP A 70 -19.07 7.08 -12.31
CA ASP A 70 -18.31 6.20 -13.18
C ASP A 70 -16.82 6.19 -12.82
N VAL A 71 -16.35 7.29 -12.20
CA VAL A 71 -14.97 7.47 -11.79
C VAL A 71 -14.94 7.94 -10.33
N VAL A 72 -14.10 7.30 -9.51
CA VAL A 72 -13.84 7.76 -8.13
C VAL A 72 -12.37 8.13 -7.99
N VAL A 73 -12.10 9.38 -7.66
CA VAL A 73 -10.74 9.87 -7.45
C VAL A 73 -10.35 9.70 -5.99
N CYS A 74 -9.40 8.83 -5.73
CA CYS A 74 -8.80 8.62 -4.42
C CYS A 74 -7.62 9.58 -4.24
N ILE A 75 -7.74 10.51 -3.29
CA ILE A 75 -6.79 11.61 -3.08
C ILE A 75 -5.96 11.32 -1.83
N GLY A 76 -4.67 11.06 -2.00
CA GLY A 76 -3.76 10.72 -0.91
C GLY A 76 -2.34 10.52 -1.40
N ILE A 77 -1.39 10.43 -0.46
CA ILE A 77 0.04 10.19 -0.74
C ILE A 77 0.60 9.17 0.25
N GLY A 78 1.71 8.53 -0.09
CA GLY A 78 2.37 7.55 0.77
C GLY A 78 1.44 6.42 1.18
N GLY A 79 1.28 6.18 2.48
CA GLY A 79 0.40 5.15 3.02
C GLY A 79 -1.09 5.37 2.72
N SER A 80 -1.52 6.60 2.48
CA SER A 80 -2.88 6.93 2.05
C SER A 80 -3.15 6.61 0.57
N TYR A 81 -2.16 6.11 -0.16
CA TYR A 81 -2.21 5.81 -1.57
C TYR A 81 -1.69 4.40 -1.90
N LEU A 82 -0.45 4.09 -1.48
CA LEU A 82 0.27 2.91 -1.97
C LEU A 82 -0.41 1.58 -1.64
N GLY A 83 -0.91 1.40 -0.42
CA GLY A 83 -1.56 0.15 -0.03
C GLY A 83 -2.83 -0.13 -0.87
N ALA A 84 -3.70 0.86 -1.04
CA ALA A 84 -4.89 0.74 -1.86
C ALA A 84 -4.52 0.47 -3.34
N LYS A 85 -3.56 1.23 -3.88
CA LYS A 85 -3.06 1.06 -5.24
C LYS A 85 -2.49 -0.34 -5.46
N ALA A 86 -1.69 -0.82 -4.52
CA ALA A 86 -1.06 -2.14 -4.58
C ALA A 86 -2.09 -3.28 -4.67
N VAL A 87 -3.09 -3.26 -3.80
CA VAL A 87 -4.15 -4.29 -3.80
C VAL A 87 -5.02 -4.17 -5.04
N LEU A 88 -5.38 -2.94 -5.42
CA LEU A 88 -6.18 -2.69 -6.61
C LEU A 88 -5.53 -3.26 -7.87
N GLU A 89 -4.24 -2.96 -8.09
CA GLU A 89 -3.49 -3.48 -9.24
C GLU A 89 -3.35 -5.01 -9.20
N ALA A 90 -3.04 -5.57 -8.03
CA ALA A 90 -2.88 -7.01 -7.85
C ALA A 90 -4.15 -7.80 -8.19
N LEU A 91 -5.32 -7.24 -7.90
CA LEU A 91 -6.62 -7.88 -8.13
C LEU A 91 -7.28 -7.51 -9.46
N SER A 92 -6.83 -6.44 -10.11
CA SER A 92 -7.44 -5.96 -11.35
C SER A 92 -6.96 -6.73 -12.57
N ASP A 93 -7.82 -6.80 -13.57
CA ASP A 93 -7.43 -7.15 -14.94
C ASP A 93 -6.71 -5.95 -15.56
N PRO A 94 -5.45 -6.08 -16.03
CA PRO A 94 -4.71 -4.99 -16.65
C PRO A 94 -5.35 -4.50 -17.96
N PHE A 95 -6.19 -5.32 -18.59
CA PHE A 95 -6.89 -5.00 -19.83
C PHE A 95 -8.35 -4.61 -19.62
N LYS A 96 -8.77 -4.37 -18.37
CA LYS A 96 -10.17 -4.06 -18.05
C LYS A 96 -10.79 -2.94 -18.89
N LEU A 97 -9.99 -1.96 -19.30
CA LEU A 97 -10.47 -0.85 -20.14
C LEU A 97 -10.89 -1.27 -21.55
N LEU A 98 -10.48 -2.47 -22.00
CA LEU A 98 -10.89 -3.03 -23.30
C LEU A 98 -12.20 -3.83 -23.22
N HIS A 99 -12.68 -4.13 -22.01
CA HIS A 99 -13.96 -4.79 -21.83
C HIS A 99 -15.11 -3.82 -22.07
N LYS A 100 -16.12 -4.27 -22.83
CA LYS A 100 -17.27 -3.42 -23.22
C LYS A 100 -18.16 -3.04 -22.04
N GLU A 101 -18.23 -3.88 -21.01
CA GLU A 101 -19.07 -3.66 -19.84
C GLU A 101 -18.18 -3.43 -18.61
N GLN A 102 -18.21 -2.22 -18.08
CA GLN A 102 -17.62 -1.91 -16.80
C GLN A 102 -18.74 -1.78 -15.78
N THR A 103 -18.80 -2.71 -14.86
CA THR A 103 -19.85 -2.76 -13.82
C THR A 103 -19.49 -2.00 -12.57
N GLN A 104 -18.24 -1.56 -12.44
CA GLN A 104 -17.72 -0.85 -11.28
C GLN A 104 -17.01 0.44 -11.71
N PRO A 105 -17.00 1.47 -10.86
CA PRO A 105 -16.27 2.70 -11.13
C PRO A 105 -14.78 2.45 -11.38
N THR A 106 -14.20 3.26 -12.23
CA THR A 106 -12.74 3.35 -12.32
C THR A 106 -12.21 4.15 -11.14
N VAL A 107 -11.35 3.54 -10.32
CA VAL A 107 -10.64 4.26 -9.25
C VAL A 107 -9.36 4.83 -9.80
N LEU A 108 -9.25 6.16 -9.79
CA LEU A 108 -8.06 6.94 -10.13
C LEU A 108 -7.43 7.51 -8.88
N PHE A 109 -6.16 7.90 -8.98
CA PHE A 109 -5.44 8.46 -7.84
C PHE A 109 -4.95 9.87 -8.14
N ALA A 110 -4.98 10.75 -7.14
CA ALA A 110 -4.46 12.10 -7.21
C ALA A 110 -3.80 12.50 -5.89
N GLY A 111 -2.97 13.54 -5.90
CA GLY A 111 -2.28 14.01 -4.70
C GLY A 111 -1.07 13.15 -4.31
N GLN A 112 -0.64 12.21 -5.13
CA GLN A 112 0.60 11.47 -4.99
C GLN A 112 1.77 12.15 -5.71
N ASN A 113 1.51 13.24 -6.40
CA ASN A 113 2.49 14.10 -7.07
C ASN A 113 1.97 15.55 -7.11
N ILE A 114 2.81 16.47 -7.59
CA ILE A 114 2.49 17.89 -7.80
C ILE A 114 2.59 18.30 -9.28
N SER A 115 2.48 17.35 -10.21
CA SER A 115 2.54 17.62 -11.63
C SER A 115 1.30 18.41 -12.07
N GLU A 116 1.55 19.58 -12.66
CA GLU A 116 0.50 20.43 -13.23
C GLU A 116 -0.18 19.74 -14.41
N ASP A 117 0.62 19.11 -15.28
CA ASP A 117 0.09 18.37 -16.43
C ASP A 117 -0.82 17.22 -15.99
N TYR A 118 -0.38 16.43 -15.00
CA TYR A 118 -1.16 15.31 -14.51
C TYR A 118 -2.55 15.73 -13.99
N ILE A 119 -2.60 16.78 -13.17
CA ILE A 119 -3.88 17.23 -12.61
C ILE A 119 -4.76 17.89 -13.67
N HIS A 120 -4.17 18.61 -14.63
CA HIS A 120 -4.89 19.19 -15.76
C HIS A 120 -5.54 18.10 -16.63
N GLU A 121 -4.79 17.11 -17.06
CA GLU A 121 -5.26 15.97 -17.85
C GLU A 121 -6.33 15.15 -17.11
N LEU A 122 -6.15 14.94 -15.80
CA LEU A 122 -7.17 14.29 -14.97
C LEU A 122 -8.48 15.08 -14.97
N LEU A 123 -8.42 16.39 -14.72
CA LEU A 123 -9.63 17.24 -14.71
C LEU A 123 -10.29 17.30 -16.10
N ASP A 124 -9.50 17.26 -17.15
CA ASP A 124 -10.02 17.22 -18.50
C ASP A 124 -10.75 15.90 -18.82
N ALA A 125 -10.14 14.77 -18.46
CA ALA A 125 -10.76 13.45 -18.59
C ALA A 125 -12.07 13.33 -17.78
N LEU A 126 -12.12 13.93 -16.59
CA LEU A 126 -13.32 13.90 -15.74
C LEU A 126 -14.52 14.65 -16.34
N LYS A 127 -14.33 15.50 -17.36
CA LYS A 127 -15.44 16.22 -18.03
C LYS A 127 -16.44 15.27 -18.68
N GLU A 128 -15.95 14.15 -19.20
CA GLU A 128 -16.74 13.15 -19.92
C GLU A 128 -17.39 12.09 -19.00
N HIS A 129 -17.08 12.11 -17.69
CA HIS A 129 -17.53 11.09 -16.75
C HIS A 129 -18.24 11.69 -15.54
N SER A 130 -19.21 10.96 -14.99
CA SER A 130 -19.67 11.26 -13.63
C SER A 130 -18.60 10.87 -12.62
N PHE A 131 -18.31 11.71 -11.62
CA PHE A 131 -17.23 11.41 -10.70
C PHE A 131 -17.54 11.77 -9.23
N ALA A 132 -16.78 11.16 -8.34
CA ALA A 132 -16.79 11.36 -6.91
C ALA A 132 -15.34 11.34 -6.37
N ALA A 133 -15.14 11.68 -5.11
CA ALA A 133 -13.82 11.71 -4.50
C ALA A 133 -13.79 11.06 -3.12
N ILE A 134 -12.71 10.34 -2.83
CA ILE A 134 -12.33 9.89 -1.50
C ILE A 134 -11.07 10.64 -1.12
N VAL A 135 -11.12 11.53 -0.14
CA VAL A 135 -9.96 12.26 0.33
C VAL A 135 -9.42 11.64 1.62
N ILE A 136 -8.16 11.26 1.59
CA ILE A 136 -7.50 10.50 2.66
C ILE A 136 -6.32 11.30 3.20
N SER A 137 -6.50 11.86 4.39
CA SER A 137 -5.43 12.58 5.09
C SER A 137 -5.76 12.67 6.58
N LYS A 138 -4.85 12.23 7.45
CA LYS A 138 -5.04 12.32 8.89
C LYS A 138 -5.06 13.78 9.35
N SER A 139 -4.07 14.57 8.97
CA SER A 139 -4.00 16.00 9.34
C SER A 139 -4.83 16.92 8.44
N GLY A 140 -4.98 16.57 7.16
CA GLY A 140 -5.56 17.45 6.14
C GLY A 140 -4.63 18.59 5.68
N THR A 141 -3.35 18.56 6.10
CA THR A 141 -2.37 19.63 5.81
C THR A 141 -1.21 19.19 4.92
N THR A 142 -1.17 17.90 4.54
CA THR A 142 -0.17 17.42 3.57
C THR A 142 -0.40 18.11 2.24
N THR A 143 0.64 18.75 1.72
CA THR A 143 0.55 19.73 0.62
C THR A 143 -0.04 19.14 -0.64
N GLU A 144 0.48 17.99 -1.10
CA GLU A 144 0.12 17.37 -2.39
C GLU A 144 -1.37 16.96 -2.41
N PRO A 145 -1.89 16.18 -1.43
CA PRO A 145 -3.32 15.87 -1.36
C PRO A 145 -4.20 17.11 -1.15
N ALA A 146 -3.73 18.11 -0.41
CA ALA A 146 -4.51 19.31 -0.16
C ALA A 146 -4.70 20.14 -1.45
N ILE A 147 -3.66 20.26 -2.28
CA ILE A 147 -3.74 20.91 -3.59
C ILE A 147 -4.69 20.15 -4.51
N ALA A 148 -4.50 18.85 -4.65
CA ALA A 148 -5.33 18.00 -5.50
C ALA A 148 -6.80 18.04 -5.06
N PHE A 149 -7.05 17.93 -3.74
CA PHE A 149 -8.41 17.98 -3.21
C PHE A 149 -9.08 19.34 -3.46
N ARG A 150 -8.36 20.43 -3.29
CA ARG A 150 -8.89 21.77 -3.56
C ARG A 150 -9.39 21.91 -5.01
N LEU A 151 -8.62 21.42 -5.98
CA LEU A 151 -8.95 21.50 -7.40
C LEU A 151 -10.12 20.57 -7.76
N ILE A 152 -10.09 19.32 -7.29
CA ILE A 152 -11.15 18.33 -7.53
C ILE A 152 -12.47 18.74 -6.85
N LYS A 153 -12.42 19.26 -5.61
CA LYS A 153 -13.58 19.81 -4.91
C LYS A 153 -14.21 20.96 -5.69
N ALA A 154 -13.38 21.89 -6.17
CA ALA A 154 -13.88 23.03 -6.96
C ALA A 154 -14.58 22.56 -8.25
N GLU A 155 -14.07 21.54 -8.92
CA GLU A 155 -14.71 20.98 -10.10
C GLU A 155 -16.00 20.22 -9.77
N LEU A 156 -16.06 19.49 -8.66
CA LEU A 156 -17.28 18.85 -8.16
C LEU A 156 -18.36 19.90 -7.86
N GLU A 157 -18.02 20.98 -7.15
CA GLU A 157 -18.96 22.05 -6.82
C GLU A 157 -19.43 22.82 -8.06
N ARG A 158 -18.52 23.08 -9.01
CA ARG A 158 -18.86 23.74 -10.26
C ARG A 158 -19.86 22.91 -11.09
N ARG A 159 -19.69 21.57 -11.12
CA ARG A 159 -20.47 20.67 -11.96
C ARG A 159 -21.79 20.27 -11.35
N TYR A 160 -21.80 19.96 -10.05
CA TYR A 160 -22.98 19.41 -9.36
C TYR A 160 -23.64 20.39 -8.38
N GLY A 161 -23.05 21.52 -8.14
CA GLY A 161 -23.45 22.42 -7.05
C GLY A 161 -23.00 21.91 -5.67
N LYS A 162 -22.93 22.79 -4.71
CA LYS A 162 -22.34 22.52 -3.38
C LYS A 162 -22.99 21.34 -2.64
N GLN A 163 -24.32 21.26 -2.69
CA GLN A 163 -25.07 20.24 -1.95
C GLN A 163 -24.85 18.84 -2.51
N GLU A 164 -24.93 18.67 -3.82
CA GLU A 164 -24.69 17.34 -4.46
C GLU A 164 -23.20 16.97 -4.45
N ALA A 165 -22.29 17.95 -4.58
CA ALA A 165 -20.86 17.73 -4.44
C ALA A 165 -20.51 17.16 -3.07
N ALA A 166 -21.14 17.63 -2.00
CA ALA A 166 -20.94 17.11 -0.65
C ALA A 166 -21.34 15.62 -0.52
N GLN A 167 -22.31 15.16 -1.29
CA GLN A 167 -22.73 13.75 -1.33
C GLN A 167 -21.81 12.85 -2.18
N ARG A 168 -20.87 13.45 -2.93
CA ARG A 168 -19.90 12.78 -3.78
C ARG A 168 -18.48 12.78 -3.19
N ILE A 169 -18.31 13.36 -2.00
CA ILE A 169 -17.03 13.44 -1.31
C ILE A 169 -17.13 12.64 -0.01
N VAL A 170 -16.18 11.72 0.19
CA VAL A 170 -15.99 10.99 1.45
C VAL A 170 -14.62 11.34 2.01
N ALA A 171 -14.55 11.67 3.29
CA ALA A 171 -13.29 11.96 3.96
C ALA A 171 -12.86 10.82 4.88
N VAL A 172 -11.66 10.29 4.65
CA VAL A 172 -10.99 9.35 5.55
C VAL A 172 -9.92 10.13 6.31
N THR A 173 -10.15 10.39 7.59
CA THR A 173 -9.38 11.37 8.36
C THR A 173 -9.32 11.04 9.85
N ASP A 174 -8.76 11.96 10.65
CA ASP A 174 -8.74 11.86 12.10
C ASP A 174 -10.16 11.85 12.70
N LYS A 175 -10.30 11.23 13.85
CA LYS A 175 -11.58 11.10 14.57
C LYS A 175 -12.14 12.48 15.00
N ALA A 176 -11.29 13.37 15.48
CA ALA A 176 -11.71 14.57 16.19
C ALA A 176 -11.07 15.88 15.71
N ARG A 177 -9.89 15.84 15.09
CA ARG A 177 -9.05 17.01 14.82
C ARG A 177 -8.46 16.99 13.41
N GLY A 178 -7.86 18.11 13.02
CA GLY A 178 -7.21 18.28 11.71
C GLY A 178 -8.09 19.09 10.74
N ALA A 179 -7.43 19.70 9.76
CA ALA A 179 -8.08 20.57 8.79
C ALA A 179 -9.14 19.85 7.96
N LEU A 180 -8.86 18.60 7.55
CA LEU A 180 -9.82 17.81 6.78
C LEU A 180 -11.03 17.41 7.63
N LYS A 181 -10.85 17.07 8.92
CA LYS A 181 -11.96 16.77 9.82
C LYS A 181 -12.86 17.99 10.02
N THR A 182 -12.26 19.14 10.24
CA THR A 182 -13.01 20.41 10.39
C THR A 182 -13.82 20.68 9.13
N LEU A 183 -13.20 20.63 7.97
CA LEU A 183 -13.86 20.86 6.69
C LEU A 183 -14.98 19.84 6.44
N ALA A 184 -14.73 18.55 6.65
CA ALA A 184 -15.72 17.51 6.46
C ALA A 184 -16.96 17.70 7.34
N THR A 185 -16.76 18.17 8.59
CA THR A 185 -17.85 18.48 9.52
C THR A 185 -18.65 19.69 9.04
N GLN A 186 -17.98 20.75 8.58
CA GLN A 186 -18.63 21.98 8.08
C GLN A 186 -19.43 21.76 6.81
N GLU A 187 -18.90 20.93 5.89
CA GLU A 187 -19.52 20.68 4.58
C GLU A 187 -20.45 19.47 4.60
N GLY A 188 -20.51 18.71 5.70
CA GLY A 188 -21.40 17.55 5.86
C GLY A 188 -20.94 16.31 5.09
N TYR A 189 -19.63 16.14 4.87
CA TYR A 189 -19.10 14.94 4.19
C TYR A 189 -19.22 13.70 5.09
N PRO A 190 -19.60 12.53 4.56
CA PRO A 190 -19.38 11.27 5.26
C PRO A 190 -17.92 11.11 5.66
N THR A 191 -17.68 10.61 6.88
CA THR A 191 -16.31 10.45 7.39
C THR A 191 -16.04 9.04 7.88
N PHE A 192 -14.82 8.54 7.61
CA PHE A 192 -14.24 7.36 8.21
C PHE A 192 -12.98 7.71 8.99
N VAL A 193 -12.72 6.97 10.04
CA VAL A 193 -11.61 7.26 10.95
C VAL A 193 -10.35 6.51 10.55
N ILE A 194 -9.22 7.22 10.54
CA ILE A 194 -7.88 6.62 10.51
C ILE A 194 -7.49 6.36 11.96
N PRO A 195 -7.26 5.12 12.38
CA PRO A 195 -6.85 4.82 13.76
C PRO A 195 -5.56 5.55 14.14
N ASP A 196 -5.48 5.99 15.40
CA ASP A 196 -4.34 6.78 15.86
C ASP A 196 -3.05 5.97 15.99
N ASP A 197 -3.20 4.70 16.32
CA ASP A 197 -2.15 3.72 16.56
C ASP A 197 -1.74 2.92 15.32
N VAL A 198 -2.32 3.24 14.13
CA VAL A 198 -1.94 2.62 12.86
C VAL A 198 -1.19 3.63 11.99
N GLY A 199 0.09 3.35 11.74
CA GLY A 199 0.91 4.15 10.83
C GLY A 199 0.45 4.03 9.37
N GLY A 200 0.69 5.07 8.56
CA GLY A 200 0.22 5.14 7.17
C GLY A 200 0.60 3.92 6.32
N ARG A 201 1.82 3.44 6.41
CA ARG A 201 2.32 2.30 5.64
C ARG A 201 1.71 0.94 6.04
N PHE A 202 0.97 0.89 7.16
CA PHE A 202 0.23 -0.29 7.65
C PHE A 202 -1.29 -0.18 7.47
N SER A 203 -1.78 0.91 6.85
CA SER A 203 -3.19 1.31 6.95
C SER A 203 -4.13 0.71 5.89
N VAL A 204 -3.65 -0.17 5.00
CA VAL A 204 -4.49 -0.72 3.91
C VAL A 204 -5.74 -1.45 4.42
N LEU A 205 -5.68 -2.09 5.57
CA LEU A 205 -6.82 -2.79 6.20
C LEU A 205 -7.70 -1.87 7.07
N THR A 206 -7.44 -0.56 7.07
CA THR A 206 -8.35 0.45 7.62
C THR A 206 -9.23 1.02 6.50
N PRO A 207 -10.19 1.92 6.78
CA PRO A 207 -10.94 2.60 5.73
C PRO A 207 -10.07 3.29 4.66
N VAL A 208 -8.80 3.58 4.96
CA VAL A 208 -7.80 4.12 4.01
C VAL A 208 -7.68 3.26 2.76
N GLY A 209 -7.59 1.94 2.91
CA GLY A 209 -7.52 1.01 1.79
C GLY A 209 -8.84 0.35 1.48
N LEU A 210 -9.60 -0.06 2.50
CA LEU A 210 -10.81 -0.86 2.30
C LEU A 210 -11.90 -0.09 1.54
N LEU A 211 -12.07 1.22 1.75
CA LEU A 211 -13.10 2.00 1.06
C LEU A 211 -12.84 2.11 -0.46
N PRO A 212 -11.67 2.56 -0.93
CA PRO A 212 -11.40 2.59 -2.37
C PRO A 212 -11.43 1.20 -3.01
N LEU A 213 -11.01 0.15 -2.30
CA LEU A 213 -11.09 -1.23 -2.79
C LEU A 213 -12.54 -1.71 -2.93
N ALA A 214 -13.38 -1.45 -1.94
CA ALA A 214 -14.81 -1.74 -2.01
C ALA A 214 -15.49 -0.98 -3.16
N VAL A 215 -15.15 0.28 -3.38
CA VAL A 215 -15.65 1.07 -4.53
C VAL A 215 -15.26 0.42 -5.85
N ALA A 216 -14.05 -0.08 -5.98
CA ALA A 216 -13.58 -0.79 -7.17
C ALA A 216 -14.18 -2.20 -7.35
N GLY A 217 -15.03 -2.65 -6.40
CA GLY A 217 -15.68 -3.95 -6.44
C GLY A 217 -14.84 -5.11 -5.90
N ALA A 218 -13.73 -4.84 -5.22
CA ALA A 218 -12.94 -5.89 -4.57
C ALA A 218 -13.70 -6.48 -3.36
N ASP A 219 -13.57 -7.78 -3.16
CA ASP A 219 -14.08 -8.46 -1.97
C ASP A 219 -13.20 -8.15 -0.76
N ILE A 220 -13.56 -7.08 -0.03
CA ILE A 220 -12.82 -6.65 1.16
C ILE A 220 -12.93 -7.65 2.31
N ARG A 221 -13.99 -8.48 2.34
CA ARG A 221 -14.15 -9.53 3.36
C ARG A 221 -13.16 -10.65 3.14
N ALA A 222 -12.99 -11.10 1.90
CA ALA A 222 -11.97 -12.08 1.55
C ALA A 222 -10.55 -11.55 1.81
N LEU A 223 -10.31 -10.26 1.56
CA LEU A 223 -9.02 -9.61 1.87
C LEU A 223 -8.73 -9.65 3.37
N VAL A 224 -9.69 -9.25 4.20
CA VAL A 224 -9.56 -9.27 5.67
C VAL A 224 -9.41 -10.70 6.19
N ALA A 225 -10.17 -11.65 5.67
CA ALA A 225 -10.06 -13.06 6.04
C ALA A 225 -8.64 -13.63 5.75
N GLY A 226 -8.06 -13.29 4.59
CA GLY A 226 -6.67 -13.65 4.26
C GLY A 226 -5.65 -13.02 5.21
N ALA A 227 -5.85 -11.76 5.61
CA ALA A 227 -5.01 -11.11 6.59
C ALA A 227 -5.12 -11.75 7.99
N GLN A 228 -6.32 -12.15 8.41
CA GLN A 228 -6.54 -12.90 9.65
C GLN A 228 -5.85 -14.28 9.65
N GLU A 229 -5.83 -14.97 8.49
CA GLU A 229 -5.06 -16.21 8.36
C GLU A 229 -3.55 -15.95 8.60
N MET A 230 -3.02 -14.87 8.02
CA MET A 230 -1.61 -14.52 8.21
C MET A 230 -1.31 -14.05 9.63
N GLU A 231 -2.20 -13.28 10.26
CA GLU A 231 -2.08 -12.90 11.67
C GLU A 231 -1.92 -14.14 12.56
N ARG A 232 -2.78 -15.17 12.36
CA ARG A 232 -2.65 -16.44 13.08
C ARG A 232 -1.36 -17.19 12.78
N ALA A 233 -0.91 -17.18 11.52
CA ALA A 233 0.31 -17.87 11.10
C ALA A 233 1.60 -17.20 11.61
N THR A 234 1.52 -15.95 12.03
CA THR A 234 2.66 -15.16 12.53
C THR A 234 2.56 -14.78 14.00
N ASP A 235 1.54 -15.28 14.71
CA ASP A 235 1.33 -15.04 16.12
C ASP A 235 2.56 -15.49 16.98
N ARG A 236 2.72 -14.86 18.14
CA ARG A 236 3.84 -15.15 19.07
C ARG A 236 3.86 -16.59 19.57
N SER A 237 2.71 -17.28 19.57
CA SER A 237 2.59 -18.68 20.00
C SER A 237 3.05 -19.68 18.94
N VAL A 238 3.22 -19.24 17.68
CA VAL A 238 3.65 -20.09 16.58
C VAL A 238 5.14 -20.42 16.72
N PRO A 239 5.55 -21.71 16.67
CA PRO A 239 6.95 -22.11 16.71
C PRO A 239 7.77 -21.41 15.63
N PHE A 240 9.05 -21.10 15.92
CA PHE A 240 9.91 -20.36 15.00
C PHE A 240 9.91 -20.94 13.58
N GLU A 241 10.05 -22.23 13.45
CA GLU A 241 10.15 -22.93 12.17
C GLU A 241 8.87 -22.87 11.33
N GLU A 242 7.73 -22.65 11.97
CA GLU A 242 6.41 -22.57 11.35
C GLU A 242 5.98 -21.12 11.11
N ASN A 243 6.67 -20.15 11.71
CA ASN A 243 6.38 -18.72 11.60
C ASN A 243 7.17 -18.10 10.44
N PRO A 244 6.55 -17.85 9.27
CA PRO A 244 7.27 -17.36 8.09
C PRO A 244 7.87 -15.96 8.32
N ALA A 245 7.24 -15.10 9.13
CA ALA A 245 7.76 -13.77 9.42
C ALA A 245 9.01 -13.84 10.30
N ALA A 246 9.03 -14.71 11.31
CA ALA A 246 10.19 -14.90 12.17
C ALA A 246 11.39 -15.49 11.40
N VAL A 247 11.13 -16.49 10.54
CA VAL A 247 12.17 -17.09 9.67
C VAL A 247 12.72 -16.06 8.70
N TYR A 248 11.86 -15.30 8.02
CA TYR A 248 12.27 -14.24 7.09
C TYR A 248 13.12 -13.17 7.81
N ALA A 249 12.67 -12.70 8.96
CA ALA A 249 13.39 -11.70 9.76
C ALA A 249 14.79 -12.22 10.19
N ALA A 250 14.90 -13.47 10.60
CA ALA A 250 16.17 -14.08 10.97
C ALA A 250 17.14 -14.14 9.78
N VAL A 251 16.68 -14.61 8.62
CA VAL A 251 17.50 -14.68 7.41
C VAL A 251 17.98 -13.30 6.97
N ARG A 252 17.10 -12.30 6.96
CA ARG A 252 17.45 -10.91 6.64
C ARG A 252 18.53 -10.37 7.55
N ASN A 253 18.39 -10.57 8.85
CA ASN A 253 19.37 -10.10 9.82
C ASN A 253 20.73 -10.78 9.67
N LEU A 254 20.76 -12.07 9.37
CA LEU A 254 22.01 -12.80 9.06
C LEU A 254 22.68 -12.28 7.79
N LEU A 255 21.91 -12.04 6.74
CA LEU A 255 22.41 -11.46 5.49
C LEU A 255 22.93 -10.03 5.72
N TYR A 256 22.20 -9.23 6.48
CA TYR A 256 22.61 -7.86 6.81
C TYR A 256 23.90 -7.85 7.63
N ALA A 257 24.04 -8.71 8.65
CA ALA A 257 25.28 -8.88 9.43
C ALA A 257 26.44 -9.35 8.55
N GLY A 258 26.16 -10.18 7.55
CA GLY A 258 27.11 -10.61 6.52
C GLY A 258 27.43 -9.55 5.44
N GLY A 259 27.00 -8.30 5.62
CA GLY A 259 27.33 -7.18 4.73
C GLY A 259 26.34 -6.95 3.57
N LYS A 260 25.23 -7.69 3.46
CA LYS A 260 24.20 -7.50 2.44
C LYS A 260 23.26 -6.36 2.88
N LYS A 261 23.57 -5.13 2.46
CA LYS A 261 22.86 -3.91 2.87
C LYS A 261 21.71 -3.50 1.95
N ILE A 262 21.62 -4.09 0.77
CA ILE A 262 20.57 -3.83 -0.21
C ILE A 262 19.69 -5.08 -0.32
N GLU A 263 18.40 -4.93 -0.13
CA GLU A 263 17.42 -5.97 -0.36
C GLU A 263 16.54 -5.59 -1.55
N ILE A 264 16.40 -6.50 -2.51
CA ILE A 264 15.66 -6.26 -3.74
C ILE A 264 14.46 -7.23 -3.77
N LEU A 265 13.26 -6.67 -3.71
CA LEU A 265 12.04 -7.44 -3.94
C LEU A 265 11.76 -7.50 -5.45
N GLY A 266 11.75 -8.71 -6.00
CA GLY A 266 11.45 -8.94 -7.41
C GLY A 266 10.17 -9.72 -7.59
N SER A 267 9.29 -9.28 -8.49
CA SER A 267 8.07 -10.01 -8.86
C SER A 267 8.08 -10.39 -10.34
N TYR A 268 7.63 -11.62 -10.65
CA TYR A 268 7.40 -12.07 -12.02
C TYR A 268 6.00 -11.73 -12.53
N GLU A 269 5.07 -11.46 -11.62
CA GLU A 269 3.72 -11.03 -11.95
C GLU A 269 3.68 -9.49 -12.02
N PRO A 270 3.42 -8.89 -13.20
CA PRO A 270 3.40 -7.43 -13.35
C PRO A 270 2.41 -6.72 -12.42
N LYS A 271 1.30 -7.36 -12.11
CA LYS A 271 0.28 -6.82 -11.18
C LYS A 271 0.81 -6.56 -9.78
N LEU A 272 1.93 -7.18 -9.39
CA LEU A 272 2.55 -7.01 -8.07
C LEU A 272 3.54 -5.83 -8.02
N GLN A 273 3.67 -5.05 -9.10
CA GLN A 273 4.58 -3.91 -9.12
C GLN A 273 4.33 -2.94 -7.95
N TYR A 274 3.07 -2.60 -7.68
CA TYR A 274 2.75 -1.71 -6.56
C TYR A 274 2.83 -2.38 -5.19
N ILE A 275 2.77 -3.70 -5.09
CA ILE A 275 3.16 -4.42 -3.87
C ILE A 275 4.64 -4.17 -3.57
N ASN A 276 5.50 -4.20 -4.59
CA ASN A 276 6.92 -3.90 -4.45
C ASN A 276 7.15 -2.44 -4.02
N GLU A 277 6.39 -1.47 -4.58
CA GLU A 277 6.46 -0.06 -4.19
C GLU A 277 6.02 0.16 -2.73
N TRP A 278 4.93 -0.49 -2.32
CA TRP A 278 4.45 -0.45 -0.94
C TRP A 278 5.45 -1.08 0.03
N TRP A 279 6.06 -2.20 -0.33
CA TRP A 279 7.13 -2.83 0.44
C TRP A 279 8.35 -1.89 0.63
N LYS A 280 8.72 -1.13 -0.39
CA LYS A 280 9.79 -0.11 -0.26
C LYS A 280 9.43 0.96 0.77
N GLN A 281 8.20 1.45 0.76
CA GLN A 281 7.74 2.40 1.78
C GLN A 281 7.76 1.77 3.18
N LEU A 282 7.27 0.52 3.30
CA LEU A 282 7.23 -0.19 4.58
C LEU A 282 8.61 -0.23 5.24
N TYR A 283 9.62 -0.67 4.50
CA TYR A 283 10.97 -0.78 5.05
C TYR A 283 11.72 0.54 5.11
N GLY A 284 11.55 1.40 4.13
CA GLY A 284 12.19 2.72 4.11
C GLY A 284 11.76 3.62 5.27
N GLU A 285 10.52 3.52 5.71
CA GLU A 285 10.01 4.27 6.86
C GLU A 285 10.17 3.53 8.20
N SER A 286 10.41 2.22 8.20
CA SER A 286 10.49 1.42 9.42
C SER A 286 11.91 1.24 9.93
N GLU A 287 12.89 1.22 9.05
CA GLU A 287 14.30 0.98 9.36
C GLU A 287 15.12 2.28 9.28
N GLY A 288 16.43 2.21 9.52
CA GLY A 288 17.33 3.37 9.48
C GLY A 288 17.67 3.97 10.84
N LYS A 289 17.04 3.50 11.91
CA LYS A 289 17.36 3.94 13.27
C LYS A 289 18.81 3.59 13.63
N GLN A 290 19.52 4.52 14.27
CA GLN A 290 20.94 4.35 14.64
C GLN A 290 21.88 4.06 13.43
N GLY A 291 21.51 4.51 12.23
CA GLY A 291 22.25 4.21 10.99
C GLY A 291 22.18 2.75 10.54
N LYS A 292 21.25 1.96 11.07
CA LYS A 292 21.05 0.54 10.74
C LYS A 292 19.81 0.37 9.85
N GLY A 293 19.84 -0.65 9.02
CA GLY A 293 18.72 -1.03 8.16
C GLY A 293 19.18 -1.31 6.73
N ILE A 294 18.34 -1.97 5.99
CA ILE A 294 18.54 -2.24 4.56
C ILE A 294 18.18 -1.03 3.72
N PHE A 295 18.74 -0.99 2.50
CA PHE A 295 18.20 -0.15 1.43
C PHE A 295 17.21 -0.99 0.62
N PRO A 296 15.90 -0.73 0.71
CA PRO A 296 14.89 -1.47 -0.03
C PRO A 296 14.82 -1.00 -1.48
N ALA A 297 14.95 -1.93 -2.42
CA ALA A 297 14.79 -1.69 -3.85
C ALA A 297 13.83 -2.71 -4.45
N SER A 298 13.30 -2.45 -5.63
CA SER A 298 12.41 -3.37 -6.31
C SER A 298 12.71 -3.49 -7.80
N VAL A 299 12.32 -4.64 -8.37
CA VAL A 299 12.40 -4.92 -9.81
C VAL A 299 11.16 -5.68 -10.26
N THR A 300 10.75 -5.44 -11.50
CA THR A 300 9.69 -6.19 -12.16
C THR A 300 10.29 -7.10 -13.22
N LEU A 301 10.20 -8.39 -12.99
CA LEU A 301 10.76 -9.40 -13.88
C LEU A 301 9.69 -9.81 -14.92
N THR A 302 10.04 -10.06 -16.18
CA THR A 302 11.42 -10.23 -16.72
C THR A 302 12.02 -8.93 -17.27
N ALA A 303 11.27 -7.84 -17.35
CA ALA A 303 11.73 -6.58 -17.95
C ALA A 303 13.07 -6.13 -17.35
N ASP A 304 13.17 -6.09 -16.03
CA ASP A 304 14.39 -5.65 -15.34
C ASP A 304 15.56 -6.65 -15.43
N LEU A 305 15.35 -7.85 -15.96
CA LEU A 305 16.49 -8.72 -16.32
C LEU A 305 17.29 -8.16 -17.49
N HIS A 306 16.67 -7.32 -18.33
CA HIS A 306 17.30 -6.63 -19.46
C HIS A 306 17.92 -5.29 -19.07
N SER A 307 17.77 -4.87 -17.83
CA SER A 307 18.35 -3.66 -17.25
C SER A 307 19.22 -4.00 -16.04
N MET A 308 18.69 -3.85 -14.83
CA MET A 308 19.41 -4.10 -13.58
C MET A 308 19.88 -5.56 -13.43
N GLY A 309 19.17 -6.51 -14.05
CA GLY A 309 19.52 -7.93 -14.03
C GLY A 309 20.79 -8.25 -14.83
N GLN A 310 21.17 -7.42 -15.80
CA GLN A 310 22.40 -7.60 -16.58
C GLN A 310 23.63 -7.47 -15.70
N ASP A 311 23.66 -6.51 -14.80
CA ASP A 311 24.76 -6.29 -13.88
C ASP A 311 24.93 -7.44 -12.87
N ARG A 312 23.88 -8.22 -12.62
CA ARG A 312 23.90 -9.31 -11.62
C ARG A 312 24.07 -10.70 -12.19
N LYS A 313 24.01 -10.87 -13.49
CA LYS A 313 24.22 -12.18 -14.17
C LYS A 313 25.65 -12.69 -14.13
N SER A 314 26.62 -11.80 -13.95
CA SER A 314 28.04 -12.13 -13.98
C SER A 314 28.75 -11.63 -12.74
N THR A 315 29.19 -12.56 -11.89
CA THR A 315 30.08 -12.25 -10.77
C THR A 315 31.55 -12.13 -11.17
N ARG A 316 31.92 -12.51 -12.40
CA ARG A 316 33.32 -12.63 -12.84
C ARG A 316 33.79 -11.58 -13.82
N LEU A 317 32.87 -10.84 -14.46
CA LEU A 317 33.23 -10.02 -15.61
C LEU A 317 32.47 -8.67 -15.65
N ASN A 318 32.23 -8.07 -14.51
CA ASN A 318 31.45 -6.83 -14.44
C ASN A 318 31.97 -5.75 -15.39
N SER A 319 33.27 -5.54 -15.49
CA SER A 319 33.84 -4.53 -16.38
C SER A 319 33.70 -4.87 -17.86
N SER A 320 33.96 -6.12 -18.25
CA SER A 320 33.83 -6.54 -19.65
C SER A 320 32.38 -6.73 -20.08
N HIS A 321 31.51 -7.13 -19.16
CA HIS A 321 30.09 -7.25 -19.44
C HIS A 321 29.43 -5.87 -19.58
N ILE A 322 29.76 -4.94 -18.70
CA ILE A 322 29.32 -3.55 -18.80
C ILE A 322 29.80 -2.92 -20.11
N THR A 323 31.02 -3.18 -20.50
CA THR A 323 31.59 -2.69 -21.77
C THR A 323 30.83 -3.25 -22.97
N ARG A 324 30.48 -4.53 -22.95
CA ARG A 324 29.72 -5.17 -24.03
C ARG A 324 28.27 -4.70 -24.10
N SER A 325 27.63 -4.47 -22.96
CA SER A 325 26.25 -3.98 -22.94
C SER A 325 26.14 -2.50 -23.33
N ARG A 326 27.23 -1.75 -23.24
CA ARG A 326 27.30 -0.36 -23.68
C ARG A 326 27.70 -0.20 -25.13
N MET A 327 28.26 -1.23 -25.73
CA MET A 327 28.44 -1.20 -27.17
C MET A 327 27.05 -1.40 -27.80
N PRO A 328 26.60 -0.43 -28.62
CA PRO A 328 25.50 -0.74 -29.52
C PRO A 328 25.88 -2.04 -30.20
N SER A 329 25.00 -3.02 -30.20
CA SER A 329 25.17 -4.13 -31.07
C SER A 329 25.44 -3.53 -32.45
N SER A 330 26.67 -3.64 -32.89
CA SER A 330 26.95 -3.37 -34.28
C SER A 330 26.02 -4.29 -35.05
N ALA A 331 24.90 -3.71 -35.45
CA ALA A 331 24.01 -4.34 -36.38
C ALA A 331 24.78 -4.58 -37.66
#